data_97c2447a461ff54f2d3e26daf9be26be
#
_entry.id   97c2447a461ff54f2d3e26daf9be26be
#
_cell.length_a   1.000
_cell.length_b   1.000
_cell.length_c   1.000
_cell.angle_alpha   90.00
_cell.angle_beta   90.00
_cell.angle_gamma   90.00
#
_symmetry.space_group_name_H-M   'P 1'
#
loop_
_entity.id
_entity.type
_entity.pdbx_description
1 polymer ?
#
loop_
_entity_poly.entity_id
_entity_poly.type
_entity_poly.pdbx_seq_one_letter_code
_entity_poly.pdbx_strand_id
1 'polypeptide(L)'
;LMTGELFEIKDNCLKVVSLDGHRIAIRKMPLKREYSDRKIVVPGKTLSEVLKLLKDSEGEAKICPSRRHILFRIDNYTVISALLEGEFLDYKSALPKDKKTEVTVSTRTMIESVERVSLLITDRLKSPVRCVIGEDTVKLFCTTTMGRATDQISAEISGDQLEIGFNNKYLLDARSEERR
;
A
#
# COMPACT_ATOMS: atom_id res chain seq x y z
N LEU A 1 5.44 -1.83 -17.29
CA LEU A 1 6.09 -2.16 -15.99
C LEU A 1 5.17 -1.97 -14.77
N MET A 2 3.90 -1.64 -14.99
CA MET A 2 2.89 -1.54 -13.92
C MET A 2 2.42 -2.91 -13.38
N THR A 3 2.93 -4.02 -13.91
CA THR A 3 2.59 -5.39 -13.48
C THR A 3 3.62 -6.02 -12.54
N GLY A 4 4.61 -5.24 -12.10
CA GLY A 4 5.69 -5.70 -11.23
C GLY A 4 5.96 -4.73 -10.08
N GLU A 5 6.73 -5.21 -9.10
CA GLU A 5 7.14 -4.46 -7.93
C GLU A 5 8.65 -4.24 -7.95
N LEU A 6 9.07 -3.03 -7.58
CA LEU A 6 10.47 -2.67 -7.48
C LEU A 6 11.04 -3.20 -6.17
N PHE A 7 12.12 -3.97 -6.25
CA PHE A 7 12.99 -4.30 -5.12
C PHE A 7 14.27 -3.48 -5.25
N GLU A 8 14.47 -2.53 -4.36
CA GLU A 8 15.66 -1.68 -4.31
C GLU A 8 16.47 -2.02 -3.04
N ILE A 9 17.68 -2.53 -3.24
CA ILE A 9 18.67 -2.73 -2.17
C ILE A 9 19.61 -1.54 -2.23
N LYS A 10 19.62 -0.76 -1.17
CA LYS A 10 20.50 0.40 -1.03
C LYS A 10 20.68 0.75 0.45
N ASP A 11 21.89 1.22 0.82
CA ASP A 11 22.20 1.69 2.17
C ASP A 11 21.78 0.67 3.26
N ASN A 12 22.09 -0.60 3.03
CA ASN A 12 21.74 -1.72 3.91
C ASN A 12 20.24 -1.88 4.20
N CYS A 13 19.42 -1.45 3.27
CA CYS A 13 17.96 -1.52 3.35
C CYS A 13 17.36 -2.13 2.07
N LEU A 14 16.45 -3.08 2.25
CA LEU A 14 15.56 -3.51 1.18
C LEU A 14 14.33 -2.62 1.19
N LYS A 15 14.08 -1.95 0.07
CA LYS A 15 12.84 -1.21 -0.17
C LYS A 15 12.05 -1.92 -1.26
N VAL A 16 10.81 -2.22 -0.99
CA VAL A 16 9.86 -2.76 -1.96
C VAL A 16 8.84 -1.67 -2.28
N VAL A 17 8.61 -1.43 -3.56
CA VAL A 17 7.66 -0.41 -4.03
C VAL A 17 6.71 -1.04 -5.03
N SER A 18 5.42 -0.89 -4.77
CA SER A 18 4.32 -1.25 -5.66
C SER A 18 3.52 -0.01 -6.02
N LEU A 19 3.04 0.09 -7.25
CA LEU A 19 2.20 1.20 -7.69
C LEU A 19 1.24 0.77 -8.79
N ASP A 20 0.06 1.41 -8.87
CA ASP A 20 -0.98 1.11 -9.87
C ASP A 20 -1.59 2.37 -10.53
N GLY A 21 -0.88 3.48 -10.54
CA GLY A 21 -1.33 4.75 -11.12
C GLY A 21 -2.20 5.63 -10.22
N HIS A 22 -2.78 5.08 -9.15
CA HIS A 22 -3.59 5.83 -8.17
C HIS A 22 -3.04 5.76 -6.75
N ARG A 23 -2.22 4.79 -6.46
CA ARG A 23 -1.65 4.52 -5.13
C ARG A 23 -0.23 4.00 -5.23
N ILE A 24 0.54 4.25 -4.20
CA ILE A 24 1.91 3.77 -4.06
C ILE A 24 2.03 3.11 -2.68
N ALA A 25 2.47 1.86 -2.65
CA ALA A 25 2.82 1.17 -1.42
C ALA A 25 4.35 1.05 -1.32
N ILE A 26 4.90 1.42 -0.18
CA ILE A 26 6.35 1.37 0.08
C ILE A 26 6.59 0.64 1.39
N ARG A 27 7.35 -0.44 1.34
CA ARG A 27 7.84 -1.14 2.53
C ARG A 27 9.36 -1.06 2.59
N LYS A 28 9.89 -0.80 3.77
CA LYS A 28 11.33 -0.78 4.03
C LYS A 28 11.68 -1.79 5.10
N MET A 29 12.77 -2.50 4.91
CA MET A 29 13.28 -3.47 5.85
C MET A 29 14.81 -3.35 5.94
N PRO A 30 15.39 -3.15 7.14
CA PRO A 30 16.83 -3.16 7.30
C PRO A 30 17.36 -4.57 7.01
N LEU A 31 18.50 -4.64 6.37
CA LEU A 31 19.18 -5.90 6.05
C LEU A 31 20.22 -6.23 7.15
N LYS A 32 20.33 -7.51 7.49
CA LYS A 32 21.27 -8.00 8.52
C LYS A 32 22.74 -7.96 8.08
N ARG A 33 22.99 -7.79 6.77
CA ARG A 33 24.34 -7.77 6.16
C ARG A 33 24.38 -6.73 5.06
N GLU A 34 25.56 -6.26 4.73
CA GLU A 34 25.79 -5.40 3.58
C GLU A 34 25.64 -6.19 2.27
N TYR A 35 24.96 -5.59 1.32
CA TYR A 35 24.78 -6.08 -0.03
C TYR A 35 25.08 -4.96 -1.02
N SER A 36 25.57 -5.32 -2.20
CA SER A 36 25.75 -4.35 -3.29
C SER A 36 24.41 -3.74 -3.69
N ASP A 37 24.43 -2.44 -3.99
CA ASP A 37 23.28 -1.70 -4.49
C ASP A 37 22.69 -2.40 -5.71
N ARG A 38 21.39 -2.59 -5.70
CA ARG A 38 20.68 -3.28 -6.77
C ARG A 38 19.23 -2.80 -6.88
N LYS A 39 18.77 -2.70 -8.13
CA LYS A 39 17.36 -2.48 -8.45
C LYS A 39 16.91 -3.59 -9.39
N ILE A 40 15.80 -4.22 -9.06
CA ILE A 40 15.17 -5.27 -9.89
C ILE A 40 13.66 -5.09 -9.85
N VAL A 41 12.99 -5.48 -10.92
CA VAL A 41 11.52 -5.47 -10.99
C VAL A 41 11.03 -6.91 -11.03
N VAL A 42 10.29 -7.28 -10.00
CA VAL A 42 9.75 -8.64 -9.82
C VAL A 42 8.30 -8.67 -10.30
N PRO A 43 7.88 -9.65 -11.13
CA PRO A 43 6.50 -9.75 -11.58
C PRO A 43 5.53 -9.90 -10.42
N GLY A 44 4.46 -9.10 -10.37
CA GLY A 44 3.45 -9.17 -9.32
C GLY A 44 2.75 -10.52 -9.23
N LYS A 45 2.59 -11.23 -10.37
CA LYS A 45 2.06 -12.60 -10.39
C LYS A 45 2.95 -13.55 -9.58
N THR A 46 4.28 -13.44 -9.72
CA THR A 46 5.22 -14.25 -8.95
C THR A 46 5.09 -13.96 -7.46
N LEU A 47 5.01 -12.68 -7.09
CA LEU A 47 4.85 -12.29 -5.68
C LEU A 47 3.52 -12.76 -5.08
N SER A 48 2.45 -12.79 -5.88
CA SER A 48 1.16 -13.36 -5.47
C SER A 48 1.25 -14.86 -5.16
N GLU A 49 2.02 -15.63 -5.93
CA GLU A 49 2.25 -17.06 -5.64
C GLU A 49 3.16 -17.24 -4.41
N VAL A 50 4.24 -16.47 -4.32
CA VAL A 50 5.13 -16.45 -3.15
C VAL A 50 4.34 -16.13 -1.88
N LEU A 51 3.42 -15.17 -1.94
CA LEU A 51 2.58 -14.78 -0.81
C LEU A 51 1.69 -15.92 -0.32
N LYS A 52 1.18 -16.76 -1.20
CA LYS A 52 0.38 -17.94 -0.82
C LYS A 52 1.23 -18.94 -0.02
N LEU A 53 2.44 -19.20 -0.48
CA LEU A 53 3.38 -20.09 0.22
C LEU A 53 3.82 -19.54 1.58
N LEU A 54 4.00 -18.23 1.68
CA LEU A 54 4.39 -17.57 2.94
C LEU A 54 3.30 -17.61 4.00
N LYS A 55 2.02 -17.71 3.63
CA LYS A 55 0.91 -17.78 4.60
C LYS A 55 0.95 -19.01 5.46
N ASP A 56 1.43 -20.11 4.92
CA ASP A 56 1.47 -21.42 5.56
C ASP A 56 2.87 -21.74 6.16
N SER A 57 3.83 -20.79 6.02
CA SER A 57 5.20 -20.94 6.52
C SER A 57 5.42 -20.12 7.78
N GLU A 58 6.00 -20.75 8.81
CA GLU A 58 6.47 -20.07 10.03
C GLU A 58 7.98 -19.75 9.97
N GLY A 59 8.65 -20.18 8.92
CA GLY A 59 10.09 -20.07 8.74
C GLY A 59 10.56 -18.77 8.07
N GLU A 60 11.87 -18.70 7.80
CA GLU A 60 12.49 -17.59 7.05
C GLU A 60 12.41 -17.85 5.54
N ALA A 61 11.96 -16.88 4.80
CA ALA A 61 12.08 -16.88 3.35
C ALA A 61 13.44 -16.32 2.91
N LYS A 62 14.12 -17.03 2.01
CA LYS A 62 15.39 -16.58 1.41
C LYS A 62 15.13 -16.03 0.03
N ILE A 63 15.59 -14.80 -0.21
CA ILE A 63 15.45 -14.11 -1.51
C ILE A 63 16.84 -14.04 -2.14
N CYS A 64 17.01 -14.64 -3.32
CA CYS A 64 18.28 -14.69 -4.03
C CYS A 64 18.12 -14.07 -5.43
N PRO A 65 18.37 -12.76 -5.59
CA PRO A 65 18.31 -12.12 -6.90
C PRO A 65 19.58 -12.43 -7.72
N SER A 66 19.39 -12.72 -9.01
CA SER A 66 20.45 -12.85 -10.00
C SER A 66 20.32 -11.75 -11.07
N ARG A 67 21.07 -11.85 -12.16
CA ARG A 67 21.03 -10.84 -13.23
C ARG A 67 19.69 -10.76 -13.95
N ARG A 68 19.04 -11.91 -14.19
CA ARG A 68 17.79 -12.01 -14.97
C ARG A 68 16.67 -12.73 -14.25
N HIS A 69 16.95 -13.31 -13.08
CA HIS A 69 15.98 -14.10 -12.33
C HIS A 69 16.02 -13.73 -10.86
N ILE A 70 14.94 -14.03 -10.18
CA ILE A 70 14.86 -14.02 -8.72
C ILE A 70 14.43 -15.40 -8.25
N LEU A 71 15.03 -15.87 -7.17
CA LEU A 71 14.71 -17.14 -6.54
C LEU A 71 14.25 -16.90 -5.12
N PHE A 72 13.11 -17.50 -4.76
CA PHE A 72 12.59 -17.54 -3.40
C PHE A 72 12.66 -18.98 -2.88
N ARG A 73 13.24 -19.15 -1.71
CA ARG A 73 13.21 -20.42 -0.97
C ARG A 73 12.38 -20.24 0.28
N ILE A 74 11.33 -21.05 0.40
CA ILE A 74 10.36 -20.99 1.48
C ILE A 74 10.14 -22.45 1.90
N ASP A 75 10.59 -22.84 3.07
CA ASP A 75 10.58 -24.23 3.53
C ASP A 75 11.15 -25.20 2.45
N ASN A 76 10.33 -26.12 1.97
CA ASN A 76 10.70 -27.08 0.91
C ASN A 76 10.43 -26.57 -0.52
N TYR A 77 9.89 -25.34 -0.66
CA TYR A 77 9.57 -24.79 -1.97
C TYR A 77 10.69 -23.93 -2.51
N THR A 78 10.90 -24.00 -3.82
CA THR A 78 11.78 -23.10 -4.55
C THR A 78 11.00 -22.51 -5.71
N VAL A 79 10.80 -21.20 -5.69
CA VAL A 79 10.15 -20.44 -6.76
C VAL A 79 11.21 -19.68 -7.52
N ILE A 80 11.28 -19.87 -8.83
CA ILE A 80 12.19 -19.15 -9.73
C ILE A 80 11.34 -18.35 -10.71
N SER A 81 11.65 -17.07 -10.86
CA SER A 81 10.97 -16.19 -11.81
C SER A 81 11.95 -15.34 -12.59
N ALA A 82 11.67 -15.11 -13.86
CA ALA A 82 12.37 -14.09 -14.62
C ALA A 82 11.99 -12.71 -14.10
N LEU A 83 12.96 -11.80 -14.07
CA LEU A 83 12.75 -10.38 -13.76
C LEU A 83 12.11 -9.66 -14.96
N LEU A 84 11.37 -8.61 -14.69
CA LEU A 84 10.89 -7.72 -15.76
C LEU A 84 12.04 -6.82 -16.21
N GLU A 85 12.23 -6.76 -17.53
CA GLU A 85 13.23 -5.87 -18.13
C GLU A 85 12.69 -4.44 -18.25
N GLY A 86 13.58 -3.45 -18.12
CA GLY A 86 13.28 -2.04 -18.23
C GLY A 86 13.33 -1.29 -16.89
N GLU A 87 13.23 0.03 -16.96
CA GLU A 87 13.25 0.89 -15.77
C GLU A 87 11.88 0.95 -15.10
N PHE A 88 11.87 0.87 -13.79
CA PHE A 88 10.67 1.11 -13.01
C PHE A 88 10.33 2.61 -13.01
N LEU A 89 9.05 2.95 -12.94
CA LEU A 89 8.60 4.34 -12.94
C LEU A 89 9.26 5.14 -11.80
N ASP A 90 9.58 6.41 -12.06
CA ASP A 90 10.08 7.31 -11.03
C ASP A 90 8.96 7.70 -10.06
N TYR A 91 8.69 6.79 -9.11
CA TYR A 91 7.69 7.01 -8.08
C TYR A 91 8.03 8.17 -7.14
N LYS A 92 9.32 8.56 -7.06
CA LYS A 92 9.76 9.64 -6.17
C LYS A 92 9.23 10.99 -6.61
N SER A 93 9.08 11.19 -7.92
CA SER A 93 8.50 12.41 -8.48
C SER A 93 6.99 12.54 -8.20
N ALA A 94 6.30 11.40 -7.99
CA ALA A 94 4.88 11.35 -7.67
C ALA A 94 4.59 11.55 -6.17
N LEU A 95 5.60 11.45 -5.30
CA LEU A 95 5.42 11.70 -3.88
C LEU A 95 5.31 13.21 -3.60
N PRO A 96 4.30 13.66 -2.83
CA PRO A 96 4.18 15.05 -2.45
C PRO A 96 5.40 15.47 -1.62
N LYS A 97 6.00 16.60 -2.00
CA LYS A 97 7.16 17.17 -1.30
C LYS A 97 6.75 18.00 -0.08
N ASP A 98 5.61 18.67 -0.19
CA ASP A 98 5.10 19.56 0.84
C ASP A 98 3.82 18.97 1.45
N LYS A 99 3.87 18.65 2.72
CA LYS A 99 2.71 18.25 3.52
C LYS A 99 2.14 19.49 4.19
N LYS A 100 0.93 19.91 3.80
CA LYS A 100 0.23 21.04 4.41
C LYS A 100 -0.62 20.63 5.60
N THR A 101 -1.09 19.40 5.61
CA THR A 101 -1.94 18.87 6.69
C THR A 101 -1.48 17.46 7.03
N GLU A 102 -1.33 17.20 8.31
CA GLU A 102 -1.01 15.89 8.87
C GLU A 102 -2.13 15.49 9.83
N VAL A 103 -2.61 14.25 9.68
CA VAL A 103 -3.74 13.73 10.48
C VAL A 103 -3.33 12.41 11.10
N THR A 104 -3.35 12.34 12.41
CA THR A 104 -3.10 11.11 13.18
C THR A 104 -4.41 10.60 13.75
N VAL A 105 -4.76 9.35 13.39
CA VAL A 105 -5.99 8.68 13.82
C VAL A 105 -5.70 7.25 14.26
N SER A 106 -6.58 6.69 15.07
CA SER A 106 -6.57 5.25 15.31
C SER A 106 -6.90 4.51 14.02
N THR A 107 -5.99 3.65 13.55
CA THR A 107 -6.18 2.81 12.35
C THR A 107 -7.48 2.02 12.42
N ARG A 108 -7.77 1.39 13.56
CA ARG A 108 -8.99 0.61 13.76
C ARG A 108 -10.24 1.47 13.60
N THR A 109 -10.28 2.64 14.27
CA THR A 109 -11.42 3.55 14.22
C THR A 109 -11.66 4.07 12.81
N MET A 110 -10.57 4.43 12.08
CA MET A 110 -10.64 4.88 10.70
C MET A 110 -11.22 3.80 9.78
N ILE A 111 -10.77 2.56 9.93
CA ILE A 111 -11.26 1.42 9.16
C ILE A 111 -12.75 1.21 9.38
N GLU A 112 -13.18 1.08 10.63
CA GLU A 112 -14.57 0.87 10.99
C GLU A 112 -15.47 1.99 10.47
N SER A 113 -14.97 3.24 10.49
CA SER A 113 -15.68 4.39 9.94
C SER A 113 -15.79 4.33 8.41
N VAL A 114 -14.70 4.02 7.70
CA VAL A 114 -14.73 3.86 6.24
C VAL A 114 -15.67 2.71 5.84
N GLU A 115 -15.66 1.58 6.54
CA GLU A 115 -16.57 0.46 6.31
C GLU A 115 -18.03 0.89 6.45
N ARG A 116 -18.37 1.60 7.54
CA ARG A 116 -19.74 2.08 7.78
C ARG A 116 -20.23 3.03 6.69
N VAL A 117 -19.46 4.04 6.32
CA VAL A 117 -19.88 5.00 5.29
C VAL A 117 -19.89 4.37 3.89
N SER A 118 -19.13 3.30 3.68
CA SER A 118 -19.05 2.59 2.40
C SER A 118 -20.24 1.64 2.14
N LEU A 119 -21.11 1.39 3.11
CA LEU A 119 -22.26 0.49 2.95
C LEU A 119 -23.22 0.91 1.82
N LEU A 120 -23.24 2.20 1.48
CA LEU A 120 -24.03 2.74 0.38
C LEU A 120 -23.31 2.70 -0.98
N ILE A 121 -22.03 2.33 -1.01
CA ILE A 121 -21.22 2.31 -2.23
C ILE A 121 -21.31 0.91 -2.84
N THR A 122 -21.76 0.85 -4.07
CA THR A 122 -21.80 -0.40 -4.85
C THR A 122 -20.89 -0.28 -6.08
N ASP A 123 -20.59 -1.40 -6.75
CA ASP A 123 -19.80 -1.39 -7.99
C ASP A 123 -20.44 -0.55 -9.11
N ARG A 124 -21.74 -0.35 -9.06
CA ARG A 124 -22.50 0.51 -9.99
C ARG A 124 -22.47 1.98 -9.56
N LEU A 125 -22.52 2.25 -8.25
CA LEU A 125 -22.55 3.59 -7.65
C LEU A 125 -21.15 3.91 -7.09
N LYS A 126 -20.24 4.29 -7.95
CA LYS A 126 -18.84 4.62 -7.61
C LYS A 126 -18.72 6.01 -6.96
N SER A 127 -19.40 6.21 -5.83
CA SER A 127 -19.28 7.47 -5.08
C SER A 127 -18.03 7.48 -4.22
N PRO A 128 -17.29 8.60 -4.14
CA PRO A 128 -16.15 8.70 -3.25
C PRO A 128 -16.58 8.75 -1.79
N VAL A 129 -15.73 8.24 -0.90
CA VAL A 129 -15.77 8.60 0.52
C VAL A 129 -15.11 9.96 0.65
N ARG A 130 -15.86 10.95 1.11
CA ARG A 130 -15.34 12.29 1.38
C ARG A 130 -14.90 12.38 2.85
N CYS A 131 -13.72 12.94 3.05
CA CYS A 131 -13.14 13.21 4.36
C CYS A 131 -13.04 14.73 4.51
N VAL A 132 -13.74 15.28 5.49
CA VAL A 132 -13.59 16.68 5.92
C VAL A 132 -12.73 16.67 7.17
N ILE A 133 -11.55 17.26 7.05
CA ILE A 133 -10.57 17.39 8.11
C ILE A 133 -10.82 18.73 8.82
N GLY A 134 -11.22 18.66 10.09
CA GLY A 134 -11.52 19.80 10.94
C GLY A 134 -10.33 20.20 11.83
N GLU A 135 -10.60 20.59 13.06
CA GLU A 135 -9.57 20.98 14.04
C GLU A 135 -9.09 19.76 14.85
N ASP A 136 -10.01 18.91 15.28
CA ASP A 136 -9.78 17.74 16.14
C ASP A 136 -10.52 16.48 15.68
N THR A 137 -11.20 16.55 14.55
CA THR A 137 -12.04 15.48 14.03
C THR A 137 -11.92 15.33 12.52
N VAL A 138 -12.07 14.10 12.05
CA VAL A 138 -12.29 13.78 10.64
C VAL A 138 -13.72 13.30 10.47
N LYS A 139 -14.49 14.02 9.67
CA LYS A 139 -15.84 13.63 9.27
C LYS A 139 -15.79 12.91 7.93
N LEU A 140 -16.27 11.67 7.90
CA LEU A 140 -16.38 10.86 6.70
C LEU A 140 -17.82 10.80 6.25
N PHE A 141 -18.06 10.93 4.94
CA PHE A 141 -19.40 10.74 4.42
C PHE A 141 -19.37 10.25 2.97
N CYS A 142 -20.47 9.59 2.60
CA CYS A 142 -20.77 9.20 1.23
C CYS A 142 -22.21 9.57 0.91
N THR A 143 -22.43 10.10 -0.29
CA THR A 143 -23.78 10.41 -0.79
C THR A 143 -24.01 9.65 -2.08
N THR A 144 -25.10 8.91 -2.15
CA THR A 144 -25.54 8.16 -3.33
C THR A 144 -27.00 8.47 -3.62
N THR A 145 -27.54 7.94 -4.70
CA THR A 145 -28.99 8.03 -5.01
C THR A 145 -29.85 7.30 -3.97
N MET A 146 -29.26 6.37 -3.20
CA MET A 146 -29.96 5.60 -2.17
C MET A 146 -30.00 6.30 -0.81
N GLY A 147 -29.17 7.35 -0.62
CA GLY A 147 -29.11 8.07 0.64
C GLY A 147 -27.72 8.60 0.97
N ARG A 148 -27.56 9.01 2.22
CA ARG A 148 -26.31 9.53 2.77
C ARG A 148 -25.91 8.76 4.02
N ALA A 149 -24.67 8.30 4.07
CA ALA A 149 -24.01 7.80 5.27
C ALA A 149 -23.01 8.82 5.77
N THR A 150 -22.94 9.01 7.08
CA THR A 150 -22.02 9.96 7.72
C THR A 150 -21.48 9.35 9.00
N ASP A 151 -20.20 9.55 9.25
CA ASP A 151 -19.52 9.18 10.50
C ASP A 151 -18.49 10.23 10.87
N GLN A 152 -18.05 10.27 12.12
CA GLN A 152 -17.07 11.21 12.63
C GLN A 152 -16.14 10.51 13.62
N ILE A 153 -14.85 10.76 13.50
CA ILE A 153 -13.82 10.20 14.36
C ILE A 153 -12.92 11.29 14.90
N SER A 154 -12.41 11.10 16.10
CA SER A 154 -11.40 12.00 16.71
C SER A 154 -10.05 11.80 16.03
N ALA A 155 -9.31 12.89 15.88
CA ALA A 155 -8.01 12.92 15.25
C ALA A 155 -7.11 13.99 15.87
N GLU A 156 -5.79 13.75 15.85
CA GLU A 156 -4.81 14.80 16.06
C GLU A 156 -4.46 15.40 14.70
N ILE A 157 -4.71 16.69 14.53
CA ILE A 157 -4.57 17.36 13.23
C ILE A 157 -3.59 18.53 13.37
N SER A 158 -2.65 18.59 12.42
CA SER A 158 -1.71 19.69 12.28
C SER A 158 -1.75 20.20 10.84
N GLY A 159 -2.03 21.49 10.66
CA GLY A 159 -2.11 22.15 9.36
C GLY A 159 -3.50 22.65 9.01
N ASP A 160 -3.74 22.86 7.72
CA ASP A 160 -4.95 23.48 7.20
C ASP A 160 -6.14 22.52 7.20
N GLN A 161 -7.35 23.05 7.40
CA GLN A 161 -8.58 22.31 7.16
C GLN A 161 -8.73 22.01 5.67
N LEU A 162 -9.18 20.82 5.34
CA LEU A 162 -9.40 20.45 3.94
C LEU A 162 -10.52 19.41 3.78
N GLU A 163 -11.10 19.38 2.59
CA GLU A 163 -11.98 18.32 2.14
C GLU A 163 -11.33 17.55 0.99
N ILE A 164 -11.31 16.21 1.08
CA ILE A 164 -10.72 15.34 0.07
C ILE A 164 -11.59 14.10 -0.13
N GLY A 165 -11.72 13.64 -1.38
CA GLY A 165 -12.44 12.43 -1.75
C GLY A 165 -11.51 11.27 -2.07
N PHE A 166 -11.82 10.07 -1.56
CA PHE A 166 -11.07 8.85 -1.80
C PHE A 166 -11.95 7.75 -2.37
N ASN A 167 -11.34 6.87 -3.14
CA ASN A 167 -11.92 5.59 -3.44
C ASN A 167 -11.89 4.72 -2.15
N ASN A 168 -13.06 4.26 -1.70
CA ASN A 168 -13.19 3.46 -0.48
C ASN A 168 -12.33 2.18 -0.52
N LYS A 169 -12.23 1.52 -1.67
CA LYS A 169 -11.42 0.31 -1.82
C LYS A 169 -9.94 0.60 -1.52
N TYR A 170 -9.42 1.74 -1.99
CA TYR A 170 -8.01 2.09 -1.74
C TYR A 170 -7.73 2.40 -0.27
N LEU A 171 -8.68 3.05 0.43
CA LEU A 171 -8.56 3.26 1.87
C LEU A 171 -8.60 1.94 2.65
N LEU A 172 -9.47 1.01 2.25
CA LEU A 172 -9.61 -0.29 2.90
C LEU A 172 -8.44 -1.23 2.59
N ASP A 173 -7.89 -1.18 1.37
CA ASP A 173 -6.72 -2.00 0.99
C ASP A 173 -5.46 -1.62 1.78
N ALA A 174 -5.25 -0.32 2.07
CA ALA A 174 -4.16 0.15 2.92
C ALA A 174 -4.14 -0.53 4.31
N ARG A 175 -5.31 -0.96 4.81
CA ARG A 175 -5.50 -1.76 6.02
C ARG A 175 -4.86 -3.14 5.97
N SER A 176 -4.94 -3.82 4.81
CA SER A 176 -4.50 -5.22 4.70
C SER A 176 -2.99 -5.37 4.90
N GLU A 177 -2.26 -4.27 4.72
CA GLU A 177 -0.82 -4.16 4.86
C GLU A 177 -0.36 -4.08 6.33
N GLU A 178 -1.19 -3.55 7.25
CA GLU A 178 -0.83 -3.37 8.66
C GLU A 178 -1.08 -4.61 9.55
N ARG A 179 -1.87 -5.57 9.09
CA ARG A 179 -2.21 -6.78 9.85
C ARG A 179 -1.21 -7.92 9.69
N ARG A 180 -0.05 -7.69 9.07
CA ARG A 180 0.95 -8.74 8.79
C ARG A 180 2.32 -8.46 9.39
#